data_c968ef91ef178c8fe794a8e65006107b
#
_entry.id   c968ef91ef178c8fe794a8e65006107b
#
_cell.length_a   1.000
_cell.length_b   1.000
_cell.length_c   1.000
_cell.angle_alpha   90.00
_cell.angle_beta   90.00
_cell.angle_gamma   90.00
#
_symmetry.space_group_name_H-M   'P 1'
#
loop_
_entity.id
_entity.type
_entity.pdbx_description
1 polymer ?
#
loop_
_entity_poly.entity_id
_entity_poly.type
_entity_poly.pdbx_seq_one_letter_code
_entity_poly.pdbx_strand_id
1 'polypeptide(L)'
;MNTMPINVLLIEDDPDDAMLIQRYLSNAPKVHCKVTHVDRRGTGLECLQDGGFDVVLLDLGLPDASTGLDTFEKTHALAPQVPVIVLTGHDDDEFAIGAVQKGAQDYLVKGQVTGGLLGRSIRYAIERQKLLIQLEQSAKEIKTLRGFLPICANCKKIRDDKGYWTQIETYISSRTEAEFSHGICPECAKKLYGKFFDEKGLKLP
;
A
#
# COMPACT_ATOMS: atom_id res chain seq x y z
N MET A 1 -14.62 -26.35 -10.52
CA MET A 1 -14.34 -25.33 -9.51
C MET A 1 -15.01 -24.06 -10.00
N ASN A 2 -16.05 -23.61 -9.30
CA ASN A 2 -16.80 -22.40 -9.68
C ASN A 2 -15.96 -21.19 -9.22
N THR A 3 -15.08 -20.70 -10.07
CA THR A 3 -14.31 -19.48 -9.78
C THR A 3 -15.25 -18.29 -10.00
N MET A 4 -15.39 -17.44 -9.01
CA MET A 4 -16.12 -16.17 -9.15
C MET A 4 -15.58 -15.39 -10.34
N PRO A 5 -16.42 -14.69 -11.10
CA PRO A 5 -15.94 -13.88 -12.21
C PRO A 5 -15.05 -12.74 -11.71
N ILE A 6 -13.96 -12.45 -12.44
CA ILE A 6 -13.09 -11.32 -12.20
C ILE A 6 -13.77 -10.06 -12.71
N ASN A 7 -13.99 -9.07 -11.86
CA ASN A 7 -14.55 -7.78 -12.24
C ASN A 7 -13.43 -6.89 -12.83
N VAL A 8 -13.50 -6.62 -14.11
CA VAL A 8 -12.54 -5.83 -14.87
C VAL A 8 -13.12 -4.47 -15.16
N LEU A 9 -12.43 -3.39 -14.80
CA LEU A 9 -12.73 -2.06 -15.32
C LEU A 9 -11.84 -1.80 -16.53
N LEU A 10 -12.43 -1.60 -17.69
CA LEU A 10 -11.76 -1.20 -18.92
C LEU A 10 -12.01 0.28 -19.16
N ILE A 11 -10.94 1.08 -19.18
CA ILE A 11 -10.98 2.52 -19.48
C ILE A 11 -10.29 2.70 -20.85
N GLU A 12 -11.07 2.93 -21.88
CA GLU A 12 -10.64 2.93 -23.29
C GLU A 12 -11.61 3.78 -24.11
N ASP A 13 -11.13 4.79 -24.80
CA ASP A 13 -11.99 5.70 -25.57
C ASP A 13 -12.24 5.23 -27.01
N ASP A 14 -11.34 4.43 -27.58
CA ASP A 14 -11.52 3.86 -28.89
C ASP A 14 -12.49 2.65 -28.81
N PRO A 15 -13.68 2.73 -29.49
CA PRO A 15 -14.68 1.68 -29.41
C PRO A 15 -14.23 0.36 -30.07
N ASP A 16 -13.36 0.42 -31.09
CA ASP A 16 -12.87 -0.76 -31.78
C ASP A 16 -11.86 -1.51 -30.91
N ASP A 17 -10.96 -0.78 -30.25
CA ASP A 17 -10.02 -1.35 -29.27
C ASP A 17 -10.77 -1.91 -28.05
N ALA A 18 -11.74 -1.19 -27.52
CA ALA A 18 -12.59 -1.67 -26.43
C ALA A 18 -13.31 -2.98 -26.78
N MET A 19 -13.88 -3.05 -27.97
CA MET A 19 -14.55 -4.27 -28.46
C MET A 19 -13.56 -5.43 -28.61
N LEU A 20 -12.37 -5.16 -29.12
CA LEU A 20 -11.31 -6.16 -29.31
C LEU A 20 -10.85 -6.73 -27.98
N ILE A 21 -10.58 -5.87 -26.99
CA ILE A 21 -10.17 -6.28 -25.63
C ILE A 21 -11.29 -7.10 -24.96
N GLN A 22 -12.55 -6.68 -25.05
CA GLN A 22 -13.69 -7.44 -24.51
C GLN A 22 -13.80 -8.82 -25.16
N ARG A 23 -13.59 -8.92 -26.48
CA ARG A 23 -13.56 -10.19 -27.19
C ARG A 23 -12.42 -11.09 -26.74
N TYR A 24 -11.24 -10.53 -26.51
CA TYR A 24 -10.10 -11.28 -25.95
C TYR A 24 -10.39 -11.80 -24.55
N LEU A 25 -11.01 -10.99 -23.68
CA LEU A 25 -11.40 -11.39 -22.33
C LEU A 25 -12.46 -12.50 -22.35
N SER A 26 -13.44 -12.41 -23.22
CA SER A 26 -14.49 -13.43 -23.38
C SER A 26 -13.93 -14.79 -23.83
N ASN A 27 -12.83 -14.77 -24.59
CA ASN A 27 -12.16 -15.97 -25.09
C ASN A 27 -10.90 -16.36 -24.31
N ALA A 28 -10.62 -15.66 -23.18
CA ALA A 28 -9.43 -15.93 -22.39
C ALA A 28 -9.53 -17.30 -21.69
N PRO A 29 -8.56 -18.20 -21.88
CA PRO A 29 -8.63 -19.52 -21.27
C PRO A 29 -8.48 -19.42 -19.75
N LYS A 30 -9.32 -20.17 -19.04
CA LYS A 30 -9.27 -20.29 -17.56
C LYS A 30 -9.54 -18.99 -16.77
N VAL A 31 -10.13 -17.98 -17.42
CA VAL A 31 -10.50 -16.70 -16.78
C VAL A 31 -11.92 -16.37 -17.17
N HIS A 32 -12.78 -16.14 -16.16
CA HIS A 32 -14.11 -15.60 -16.37
C HIS A 32 -14.09 -14.13 -15.93
N CYS A 33 -14.33 -13.21 -16.89
CA CYS A 33 -14.33 -11.79 -16.62
C CYS A 33 -15.73 -11.21 -16.76
N LYS A 34 -16.09 -10.32 -15.83
CA LYS A 34 -17.18 -9.37 -15.97
C LYS A 34 -16.57 -8.01 -16.26
N VAL A 35 -16.77 -7.50 -17.46
CA VAL A 35 -16.14 -6.24 -17.92
C VAL A 35 -17.14 -5.10 -17.78
N THR A 36 -16.71 -4.04 -17.10
CA THR A 36 -17.34 -2.72 -17.13
C THR A 36 -16.44 -1.84 -17.99
N HIS A 37 -16.97 -1.32 -19.08
CA HIS A 37 -16.26 -0.44 -20.00
C HIS A 37 -16.71 1.00 -19.83
N VAL A 38 -15.77 1.93 -19.82
CA VAL A 38 -15.99 3.38 -19.85
C VAL A 38 -15.00 4.02 -20.82
N ASP A 39 -15.44 5.09 -21.47
CA ASP A 39 -14.73 5.77 -22.56
C ASP A 39 -13.92 7.01 -22.08
N ARG A 40 -13.94 7.28 -20.77
CA ARG A 40 -13.28 8.46 -20.20
C ARG A 40 -12.66 8.14 -18.85
N ARG A 41 -11.52 8.81 -18.59
CA ARG A 41 -10.85 8.75 -17.28
C ARG A 41 -11.78 9.18 -16.13
N GLY A 42 -12.50 10.31 -16.30
CA GLY A 42 -13.40 10.83 -15.25
C GLY A 42 -14.41 9.78 -14.78
N THR A 43 -15.13 9.17 -15.72
CA THR A 43 -16.10 8.10 -15.44
C THR A 43 -15.42 6.86 -14.83
N GLY A 44 -14.20 6.53 -15.29
CA GLY A 44 -13.42 5.43 -14.74
C GLY A 44 -13.04 5.66 -13.25
N LEU A 45 -12.66 6.87 -12.90
CA LEU A 45 -12.37 7.24 -11.51
C LEU A 45 -13.62 7.19 -10.63
N GLU A 46 -14.80 7.63 -11.12
CA GLU A 46 -16.06 7.50 -10.42
C GLU A 46 -16.42 6.03 -10.15
N CYS A 47 -16.31 5.17 -11.16
CA CYS A 47 -16.50 3.73 -10.99
C CYS A 47 -15.57 3.12 -9.94
N LEU A 48 -14.31 3.55 -9.88
CA LEU A 48 -13.35 3.07 -8.89
C LEU A 48 -13.68 3.50 -7.47
N GLN A 49 -14.30 4.67 -7.28
CA GLN A 49 -14.78 5.11 -5.96
C GLN A 49 -15.90 4.22 -5.43
N ASP A 50 -16.79 3.76 -6.31
CA ASP A 50 -17.85 2.81 -5.96
C ASP A 50 -17.31 1.42 -5.62
N GLY A 51 -16.08 1.11 -6.06
CA GLY A 51 -15.36 -0.13 -5.76
C GLY A 51 -15.88 -1.34 -6.53
N GLY A 52 -15.41 -2.53 -6.10
CA GLY A 52 -15.87 -3.82 -6.63
C GLY A 52 -15.13 -4.32 -7.86
N PHE A 53 -14.00 -3.72 -8.22
CA PHE A 53 -13.14 -4.16 -9.30
C PHE A 53 -11.90 -4.90 -8.78
N ASP A 54 -11.54 -5.97 -9.48
CA ASP A 54 -10.37 -6.80 -9.19
C ASP A 54 -9.13 -6.35 -9.95
N VAL A 55 -9.31 -5.67 -11.10
CA VAL A 55 -8.25 -5.16 -11.96
C VAL A 55 -8.75 -4.03 -12.86
N VAL A 56 -7.87 -3.09 -13.18
CA VAL A 56 -8.09 -2.03 -14.17
C VAL A 56 -7.24 -2.31 -15.41
N LEU A 57 -7.86 -2.26 -16.58
CA LEU A 57 -7.19 -2.14 -17.87
C LEU A 57 -7.32 -0.68 -18.31
N LEU A 58 -6.20 0.00 -18.44
CA LEU A 58 -6.15 1.46 -18.61
C LEU A 58 -5.45 1.82 -19.91
N ASP A 59 -6.15 2.44 -20.84
CA ASP A 59 -5.51 3.13 -21.94
C ASP A 59 -4.83 4.43 -21.48
N LEU A 60 -3.64 4.70 -22.00
CA LEU A 60 -2.91 5.93 -21.73
C LEU A 60 -3.32 7.08 -22.65
N GLY A 61 -3.92 6.80 -23.80
CA GLY A 61 -4.28 7.76 -24.84
C GLY A 61 -5.62 8.50 -24.62
N LEU A 62 -6.19 8.48 -23.43
CA LEU A 62 -7.53 9.02 -23.16
C LEU A 62 -7.63 10.53 -23.45
N PRO A 63 -8.69 11.02 -24.09
CA PRO A 63 -8.83 12.39 -24.54
C PRO A 63 -9.00 13.42 -23.41
N ASP A 64 -9.45 12.98 -22.23
CA ASP A 64 -9.62 13.81 -21.03
C ASP A 64 -8.42 13.77 -20.09
N ALA A 65 -7.29 13.24 -20.55
CA ALA A 65 -6.03 13.17 -19.82
C ALA A 65 -5.05 14.23 -20.29
N SER A 66 -4.26 14.80 -19.36
CA SER A 66 -3.17 15.70 -19.70
C SER A 66 -1.96 14.94 -20.25
N THR A 67 -1.66 13.79 -19.66
CA THR A 67 -0.66 12.81 -20.12
C THR A 67 -1.10 11.42 -19.69
N GLY A 68 -0.64 10.38 -20.39
CA GLY A 68 -0.93 8.99 -20.03
C GLY A 68 -0.45 8.64 -18.62
N LEU A 69 0.70 9.17 -18.22
CA LEU A 69 1.26 8.94 -16.89
C LEU A 69 0.43 9.58 -15.77
N ASP A 70 -0.09 10.82 -15.98
CA ASP A 70 -1.03 11.49 -15.04
C ASP A 70 -2.32 10.66 -14.86
N THR A 71 -2.79 10.04 -15.93
CA THR A 71 -3.96 9.15 -15.88
C THR A 71 -3.69 7.94 -14.97
N PHE A 72 -2.56 7.29 -15.16
CA PHE A 72 -2.15 6.16 -14.32
C PHE A 72 -2.01 6.58 -12.85
N GLU A 73 -1.29 7.67 -12.57
CA GLU A 73 -1.07 8.15 -11.20
C GLU A 73 -2.37 8.44 -10.45
N LYS A 74 -3.32 9.12 -11.10
CA LYS A 74 -4.63 9.40 -10.50
C LYS A 74 -5.45 8.15 -10.25
N THR A 75 -5.43 7.21 -11.20
CA THR A 75 -6.13 5.92 -11.07
C THR A 75 -5.56 5.10 -9.92
N HIS A 76 -4.22 5.00 -9.85
CA HIS A 76 -3.53 4.25 -8.81
C HIS A 76 -3.65 4.90 -7.42
N ALA A 77 -3.58 6.24 -7.33
CA ALA A 77 -3.76 6.96 -6.07
C ALA A 77 -5.17 6.77 -5.46
N LEU A 78 -6.18 6.69 -6.32
CA LEU A 78 -7.57 6.50 -5.88
C LEU A 78 -7.84 5.07 -5.38
N ALA A 79 -7.28 4.08 -6.04
CA ALA A 79 -7.50 2.67 -5.73
C ALA A 79 -6.16 1.90 -5.68
N PRO A 80 -5.29 2.17 -4.69
CA PRO A 80 -3.93 1.61 -4.63
C PRO A 80 -3.91 0.09 -4.41
N GLN A 81 -5.05 -0.49 -4.02
CA GLN A 81 -5.19 -1.93 -3.82
C GLN A 81 -5.67 -2.67 -5.07
N VAL A 82 -6.13 -1.94 -6.10
CA VAL A 82 -6.57 -2.52 -7.36
C VAL A 82 -5.41 -2.47 -8.35
N PRO A 83 -4.94 -3.62 -8.86
CA PRO A 83 -3.85 -3.65 -9.83
C PRO A 83 -4.27 -2.99 -11.14
N VAL A 84 -3.37 -2.19 -11.71
CA VAL A 84 -3.56 -1.52 -13.00
C VAL A 84 -2.63 -2.16 -14.03
N ILE A 85 -3.20 -2.59 -15.14
CA ILE A 85 -2.48 -3.01 -16.35
C ILE A 85 -2.70 -1.93 -17.40
N VAL A 86 -1.62 -1.41 -17.94
CA VAL A 86 -1.65 -0.36 -18.93
C VAL A 86 -1.80 -0.96 -20.32
N LEU A 87 -2.69 -0.38 -21.14
CA LEU A 87 -2.80 -0.65 -22.56
C LEU A 87 -2.13 0.50 -23.31
N THR A 88 -1.28 0.19 -24.28
CA THR A 88 -0.49 1.22 -24.99
C THR A 88 -0.52 0.99 -26.49
N GLY A 89 -0.44 2.05 -27.28
CA GLY A 89 -0.12 2.00 -28.69
C GLY A 89 1.35 1.64 -28.94
N HIS A 90 1.77 1.56 -30.21
CA HIS A 90 3.16 1.22 -30.57
C HIS A 90 4.19 2.31 -30.21
N ASP A 91 3.73 3.57 -30.07
CA ASP A 91 4.63 4.74 -29.90
C ASP A 91 4.75 5.20 -28.44
N ASP A 92 4.09 4.51 -27.48
CA ASP A 92 3.97 4.96 -26.10
C ASP A 92 4.86 4.16 -25.11
N ASP A 93 5.88 3.47 -25.59
CA ASP A 93 6.73 2.59 -24.75
C ASP A 93 7.38 3.31 -23.56
N GLU A 94 7.83 4.55 -23.72
CA GLU A 94 8.43 5.33 -22.62
C GLU A 94 7.43 5.62 -21.50
N PHE A 95 6.19 5.97 -21.85
CA PHE A 95 5.12 6.18 -20.86
C PHE A 95 4.70 4.90 -20.16
N ALA A 96 4.66 3.79 -20.89
CA ALA A 96 4.35 2.48 -20.33
C ALA A 96 5.39 2.01 -19.31
N ILE A 97 6.68 2.16 -19.63
CA ILE A 97 7.79 1.87 -18.70
C ILE A 97 7.71 2.79 -17.48
N GLY A 98 7.43 4.08 -17.68
CA GLY A 98 7.23 5.04 -16.60
C GLY A 98 6.08 4.65 -15.66
N ALA A 99 4.97 4.15 -16.20
CA ALA A 99 3.84 3.66 -15.40
C ALA A 99 4.21 2.43 -14.56
N VAL A 100 4.96 1.47 -15.12
CA VAL A 100 5.45 0.30 -14.38
C VAL A 100 6.39 0.70 -13.24
N GLN A 101 7.32 1.64 -13.48
CA GLN A 101 8.20 2.18 -12.42
C GLN A 101 7.43 2.85 -11.29
N LYS A 102 6.24 3.40 -11.58
CA LYS A 102 5.36 4.04 -10.61
C LYS A 102 4.30 3.10 -10.00
N GLY A 103 4.34 1.81 -10.33
CA GLY A 103 3.51 0.80 -9.68
C GLY A 103 2.46 0.12 -10.54
N ALA A 104 2.39 0.39 -11.85
CA ALA A 104 1.58 -0.43 -12.75
C ALA A 104 2.08 -1.88 -12.71
N GLN A 105 1.15 -2.83 -12.73
CA GLN A 105 1.50 -4.24 -12.59
C GLN A 105 2.11 -4.81 -13.87
N ASP A 106 1.68 -4.29 -15.02
CA ASP A 106 2.14 -4.71 -16.35
C ASP A 106 1.75 -3.65 -17.39
N TYR A 107 2.32 -3.73 -18.58
CA TYR A 107 1.82 -3.04 -19.76
C TYR A 107 1.68 -3.98 -20.95
N LEU A 108 0.71 -3.72 -21.81
CA LEU A 108 0.42 -4.53 -22.99
C LEU A 108 0.24 -3.63 -24.21
N VAL A 109 0.98 -3.94 -25.28
CA VAL A 109 0.86 -3.24 -26.57
C VAL A 109 -0.37 -3.75 -27.30
N LYS A 110 -1.36 -2.87 -27.57
CA LYS A 110 -2.69 -3.20 -28.13
C LYS A 110 -2.61 -4.10 -29.37
N GLY A 111 -1.68 -3.83 -30.31
CA GLY A 111 -1.47 -4.64 -31.50
C GLY A 111 -0.90 -6.05 -31.28
N GLN A 112 -0.40 -6.36 -30.08
CA GLN A 112 0.19 -7.65 -29.74
C GLN A 112 -0.61 -8.45 -28.71
N VAL A 113 -1.72 -7.90 -28.22
CA VAL A 113 -2.59 -8.54 -27.24
C VAL A 113 -3.29 -9.74 -27.83
N THR A 114 -3.32 -10.82 -27.07
CA THR A 114 -4.14 -12.01 -27.33
C THR A 114 -4.92 -12.37 -26.07
N GLY A 115 -6.03 -13.12 -26.21
CA GLY A 115 -6.80 -13.55 -25.03
C GLY A 115 -5.99 -14.35 -24.01
N GLY A 116 -5.03 -15.16 -24.48
CA GLY A 116 -4.12 -15.92 -23.63
C GLY A 116 -3.14 -15.04 -22.84
N LEU A 117 -2.58 -14.02 -23.50
CA LEU A 117 -1.68 -13.06 -22.86
C LEU A 117 -2.44 -12.23 -21.82
N LEU A 118 -3.57 -11.62 -22.22
CA LEU A 118 -4.38 -10.77 -21.36
C LEU A 118 -4.89 -11.52 -20.11
N GLY A 119 -5.42 -12.73 -20.29
CA GLY A 119 -5.89 -13.55 -19.17
C GLY A 119 -4.76 -13.97 -18.22
N ARG A 120 -3.53 -14.14 -18.72
CA ARG A 120 -2.36 -14.42 -17.88
C ARG A 120 -1.92 -13.17 -17.12
N SER A 121 -1.79 -12.03 -17.78
CA SER A 121 -1.40 -10.75 -17.15
C SER A 121 -2.39 -10.36 -16.05
N ILE A 122 -3.68 -10.48 -16.29
CA ILE A 122 -4.72 -10.21 -15.27
C ILE A 122 -4.53 -11.09 -14.04
N ARG A 123 -4.39 -12.40 -14.21
CA ARG A 123 -4.20 -13.31 -13.07
C ARG A 123 -2.94 -12.99 -12.28
N TYR A 124 -1.83 -12.73 -12.96
CA TYR A 124 -0.57 -12.38 -12.31
C TYR A 124 -0.64 -11.05 -11.58
N ALA A 125 -1.30 -10.05 -12.18
CA ALA A 125 -1.50 -8.76 -11.56
C ALA A 125 -2.30 -8.86 -10.25
N ILE A 126 -3.42 -9.59 -10.28
CA ILE A 126 -4.26 -9.82 -9.09
C ILE A 126 -3.50 -10.60 -8.01
N GLU A 127 -2.81 -11.67 -8.38
CA GLU A 127 -2.07 -12.50 -7.42
C GLU A 127 -0.90 -11.74 -6.79
N ARG A 128 -0.14 -11.00 -7.60
CA ARG A 128 0.96 -10.16 -7.12
C ARG A 128 0.45 -9.08 -6.15
N GLN A 129 -0.67 -8.43 -6.47
CA GLN A 129 -1.27 -7.42 -5.60
C GLN A 129 -1.71 -8.00 -4.25
N LYS A 130 -2.34 -9.17 -4.25
CA LYS A 130 -2.68 -9.89 -3.01
C LYS A 130 -1.47 -10.16 -2.14
N LEU A 131 -0.38 -10.65 -2.73
CA LEU A 131 0.85 -10.92 -2.01
C LEU A 131 1.47 -9.64 -1.41
N LEU A 132 1.44 -8.53 -2.15
CA LEU A 132 1.92 -7.23 -1.64
C LEU A 132 1.10 -6.76 -0.44
N ILE A 133 -0.23 -6.84 -0.52
CA ILE A 133 -1.14 -6.48 0.58
C ILE A 133 -0.87 -7.35 1.81
N GLN A 134 -0.72 -8.67 1.63
CA GLN A 134 -0.40 -9.59 2.72
C GLN A 134 0.95 -9.28 3.37
N LEU A 135 1.96 -8.96 2.56
CA LEU A 135 3.28 -8.58 3.05
C LEU A 135 3.23 -7.28 3.88
N GLU A 136 2.50 -6.28 3.41
CA GLU A 136 2.32 -5.02 4.14
C GLU A 136 1.58 -5.23 5.47
N GLN A 137 0.53 -6.06 5.47
CA GLN A 137 -0.21 -6.41 6.69
C GLN A 137 0.69 -7.11 7.70
N SER A 138 1.42 -8.14 7.26
CA SER A 138 2.37 -8.86 8.12
C SER A 138 3.46 -7.95 8.68
N ALA A 139 3.99 -7.02 7.87
CA ALA A 139 4.98 -6.05 8.33
C ALA A 139 4.41 -5.09 9.39
N LYS A 140 3.15 -4.65 9.23
CA LYS A 140 2.45 -3.82 10.23
C LYS A 140 2.22 -4.57 11.54
N GLU A 141 1.81 -5.84 11.47
CA GLU A 141 1.61 -6.69 12.65
C GLU A 141 2.92 -6.91 13.42
N ILE A 142 4.01 -7.23 12.71
CA ILE A 142 5.35 -7.37 13.32
C ILE A 142 5.78 -6.08 14.00
N LYS A 143 5.56 -4.92 13.37
CA LYS A 143 5.88 -3.62 13.95
C LYS A 143 5.09 -3.35 15.23
N THR A 144 3.80 -3.69 15.24
CA THR A 144 2.92 -3.54 16.41
C THR A 144 3.37 -4.45 17.55
N LEU A 145 3.62 -5.73 17.27
CA LEU A 145 4.06 -6.70 18.27
C LEU A 145 5.43 -6.34 18.87
N ARG A 146 6.35 -5.83 18.06
CA ARG A 146 7.66 -5.34 18.54
C ARG A 146 7.56 -4.08 19.39
N GLY A 147 6.46 -3.35 19.33
CA GLY A 147 6.20 -2.16 20.16
C GLY A 147 5.82 -2.48 21.62
N PHE A 148 5.47 -3.74 21.94
CA PHE A 148 5.18 -4.16 23.31
C PHE A 148 6.45 -4.60 24.03
N LEU A 149 6.91 -3.77 24.95
CA LEU A 149 8.04 -4.13 25.80
C LEU A 149 7.51 -4.83 27.08
N PRO A 150 7.88 -6.09 27.35
CA PRO A 150 7.49 -6.77 28.58
C PRO A 150 8.22 -6.16 29.77
N ILE A 151 7.53 -5.34 30.55
CA ILE A 151 8.08 -4.67 31.72
C ILE A 151 7.60 -5.32 33.02
N CYS A 152 8.46 -5.35 34.03
CA CYS A 152 8.08 -5.76 35.36
C CYS A 152 7.13 -4.73 35.97
N ALA A 153 5.95 -5.16 36.45
CA ALA A 153 4.96 -4.28 37.03
C ALA A 153 5.49 -3.52 38.27
N ASN A 154 6.42 -4.11 39.02
CA ASN A 154 7.00 -3.51 40.23
C ASN A 154 8.24 -2.64 39.93
N CYS A 155 9.33 -3.23 39.44
CA CYS A 155 10.61 -2.53 39.31
C CYS A 155 10.86 -1.93 37.93
N LYS A 156 9.93 -2.05 36.97
CA LYS A 156 9.97 -1.50 35.61
C LYS A 156 11.14 -1.99 34.74
N LYS A 157 11.88 -3.00 35.14
CA LYS A 157 12.87 -3.63 34.26
C LYS A 157 12.21 -4.25 33.05
N ILE A 158 12.88 -4.22 31.91
CA ILE A 158 12.45 -4.83 30.66
C ILE A 158 13.03 -6.24 30.57
N ARG A 159 12.22 -7.20 30.13
CA ARG A 159 12.66 -8.53 29.79
C ARG A 159 13.10 -8.58 28.33
N ASP A 160 14.36 -8.94 28.07
CA ASP A 160 14.87 -9.09 26.72
C ASP A 160 14.44 -10.43 26.07
N ASP A 161 14.76 -10.59 24.77
CA ASP A 161 14.41 -11.78 23.98
C ASP A 161 15.06 -13.08 24.51
N LYS A 162 16.11 -12.97 25.35
CA LYS A 162 16.79 -14.10 26.00
C LYS A 162 16.21 -14.40 27.39
N GLY A 163 15.23 -13.62 27.84
CA GLY A 163 14.58 -13.78 29.13
C GLY A 163 15.24 -13.03 30.30
N TYR A 164 16.31 -12.27 30.08
CA TYR A 164 16.96 -11.49 31.12
C TYR A 164 16.29 -10.15 31.38
N TRP A 165 16.30 -9.73 32.65
CA TRP A 165 15.71 -8.47 33.09
C TRP A 165 16.78 -7.37 33.19
N THR A 166 16.68 -6.33 32.36
CA THR A 166 17.58 -5.19 32.31
C THR A 166 16.88 -3.88 32.66
N GLN A 167 17.62 -2.87 33.09
CA GLN A 167 17.08 -1.52 33.32
C GLN A 167 16.60 -0.94 31.98
N ILE A 168 15.53 -0.12 32.04
CA ILE A 168 14.91 0.46 30.85
C ILE A 168 15.89 1.33 30.06
N GLU A 169 16.73 2.09 30.77
CA GLU A 169 17.74 2.95 30.18
C GLU A 169 18.78 2.11 29.40
N THR A 170 19.28 1.07 30.02
CA THR A 170 20.27 0.14 29.40
C THR A 170 19.66 -0.54 28.17
N TYR A 171 18.39 -0.96 28.26
CA TYR A 171 17.70 -1.61 27.16
C TYR A 171 17.53 -0.66 25.95
N ILE A 172 17.12 0.59 26.21
CA ILE A 172 16.90 1.58 25.15
C ILE A 172 18.22 2.04 24.55
N SER A 173 19.22 2.42 25.36
CA SER A 173 20.53 2.87 24.84
C SER A 173 21.27 1.79 24.05
N SER A 174 21.03 0.51 24.35
CA SER A 174 21.63 -0.59 23.56
C SER A 174 20.97 -0.83 22.20
N ARG A 175 19.79 -0.22 21.92
CA ARG A 175 18.99 -0.45 20.70
C ARG A 175 18.68 0.82 19.92
N THR A 176 19.01 1.97 20.47
CA THR A 176 18.77 3.29 19.86
C THR A 176 19.96 4.21 20.16
N GLU A 177 20.03 5.35 19.50
CA GLU A 177 21.02 6.41 19.79
C GLU A 177 20.60 7.30 21.00
N ALA A 178 19.60 6.87 21.77
CA ALA A 178 19.12 7.64 22.91
C ALA A 178 20.11 7.58 24.08
N GLU A 179 20.48 8.75 24.59
CA GLU A 179 21.25 8.94 25.82
C GLU A 179 20.33 9.46 26.93
N PHE A 180 20.55 8.97 28.17
CA PHE A 180 19.75 9.36 29.30
C PHE A 180 20.52 10.30 30.20
N SER A 181 19.97 11.50 30.45
CA SER A 181 20.40 12.40 31.52
C SER A 181 19.48 12.21 32.74
N HIS A 182 20.06 12.25 33.92
CA HIS A 182 19.30 12.09 35.16
C HIS A 182 18.90 13.45 35.74
N GLY A 183 17.64 13.58 36.11
CA GLY A 183 17.08 14.73 36.80
C GLY A 183 16.01 14.29 37.78
N ILE A 184 15.54 15.22 38.61
CA ILE A 184 14.45 14.98 39.57
C ILE A 184 13.29 15.88 39.17
N CYS A 185 12.12 15.30 38.90
CA CYS A 185 10.92 16.08 38.64
C CYS A 185 10.42 16.76 39.91
N PRO A 186 9.65 17.87 39.81
CA PRO A 186 9.18 18.62 40.97
C PRO A 186 8.42 17.80 42.01
N GLU A 187 7.62 16.84 41.58
CA GLU A 187 6.87 15.94 42.48
C GLU A 187 7.80 15.03 43.29
N CYS A 188 8.81 14.43 42.62
CA CYS A 188 9.81 13.63 43.31
C CYS A 188 10.70 14.48 44.20
N ALA A 189 11.09 15.67 43.79
CA ALA A 189 11.84 16.62 44.60
C ALA A 189 11.07 16.97 45.88
N LYS A 190 9.82 17.26 45.77
CA LYS A 190 8.93 17.53 46.94
C LYS A 190 8.82 16.32 47.87
N LYS A 191 8.66 15.12 47.29
CA LYS A 191 8.50 13.87 48.07
C LYS A 191 9.80 13.48 48.82
N LEU A 192 10.93 13.63 48.16
CA LEU A 192 12.24 13.20 48.73
C LEU A 192 12.90 14.27 49.61
N TYR A 193 12.72 15.54 49.26
CA TYR A 193 13.42 16.66 49.86
C TYR A 193 12.50 17.73 50.44
N GLY A 194 11.17 17.57 50.41
CA GLY A 194 10.19 18.57 50.83
C GLY A 194 10.47 19.10 52.25
N LYS A 195 10.70 18.23 53.22
CA LYS A 195 11.07 18.60 54.58
C LYS A 195 12.30 19.47 54.66
N PHE A 196 13.33 19.19 53.87
CA PHE A 196 14.58 19.96 53.86
C PHE A 196 14.37 21.38 53.28
N PHE A 197 13.49 21.52 52.26
CA PHE A 197 13.16 22.83 51.70
C PHE A 197 12.31 23.66 52.66
N ASP A 198 11.37 23.02 53.36
CA ASP A 198 10.52 23.67 54.38
C ASP A 198 11.33 24.17 55.53
N GLU A 199 12.26 23.35 56.04
CA GLU A 199 13.15 23.72 57.16
C GLU A 199 14.11 24.87 56.85
N LYS A 200 14.51 25.00 55.57
CA LYS A 200 15.43 26.07 55.12
C LYS A 200 14.77 27.25 54.45
N GLY A 201 13.45 27.24 54.34
CA GLY A 201 12.67 28.31 53.69
C GLY A 201 13.00 28.47 52.21
N LEU A 202 13.50 27.42 51.51
CA LEU A 202 13.86 27.42 50.10
C LEU A 202 12.66 26.98 49.26
N LYS A 203 12.45 27.65 48.12
CA LYS A 203 11.44 27.19 47.13
C LYS A 203 11.96 26.02 46.33
N LEU A 204 11.13 25.00 46.16
CA LEU A 204 11.38 23.93 45.20
C LEU A 204 11.48 24.51 43.78
N PRO A 205 12.39 24.04 42.94
CA PRO A 205 12.55 24.48 41.54
C PRO A 205 11.33 24.14 40.68
#